data_0a45d56741f16ac7d6750395fb006778
#
_entry.id   0a45d56741f16ac7d6750395fb006778
#
_cell.length_a   1.000
_cell.length_b   1.000
_cell.length_c   1.000
_cell.angle_alpha   90.00
_cell.angle_beta   90.00
_cell.angle_gamma   90.00
#
_symmetry.space_group_name_H-M   'P 1'
#
loop_
_entity.id
_entity.type
_entity.pdbx_description
1 polymer ?
#
loop_
_entity_poly.entity_id
_entity_poly.type
_entity_poly.pdbx_seq_one_letter_code
_entity_poly.pdbx_strand_id
1 'polypeptide(L)'
;MNILETYTLANAYLTSRLPHVKESVMWSRVRQGKKKNILALVRRGVYLPVEINNKFIIGCNAVKDGVIAYHSALEYYLLQTQEFNEMYIHSTRNFRKFEYLGETYSYKKLKFLHHPITTVDHSGYALRVTSLSQTLIDCMYNINLAGGIEATMYALSECSTNEICENDLLTCLELYGNKSLWQRAGY
;
A
#
# COMPACT_ATOMS: atom_id res chain seq x y z
N MET A 1 -19.47 1.19 -19.69
CA MET A 1 -18.55 0.31 -18.97
C MET A 1 -17.18 0.49 -19.60
N ASN A 2 -16.29 1.16 -18.89
CA ASN A 2 -14.98 1.56 -19.41
C ASN A 2 -14.13 0.31 -19.63
N ILE A 3 -13.46 0.20 -20.77
CA ILE A 3 -12.62 -0.96 -21.12
C ILE A 3 -11.53 -1.18 -20.04
N LEU A 4 -11.06 -0.11 -19.40
CA LEU A 4 -10.09 -0.13 -18.30
C LEU A 4 -10.61 -0.85 -17.05
N GLU A 5 -11.87 -0.68 -16.67
CA GLU A 5 -12.47 -1.39 -15.52
C GLU A 5 -12.51 -2.92 -15.70
N THR A 6 -12.48 -3.37 -16.97
CA THR A 6 -12.53 -4.79 -17.31
C THR A 6 -11.18 -5.49 -17.13
N TYR A 7 -10.09 -4.74 -17.00
CA TYR A 7 -8.73 -5.26 -17.13
C TYR A 7 -7.90 -5.21 -15.84
N THR A 8 -8.37 -4.56 -14.77
CA THR A 8 -7.65 -4.49 -13.47
C THR A 8 -7.93 -5.74 -12.64
N LEU A 9 -6.92 -6.68 -12.46
CA LEU A 9 -7.40 -7.85 -11.78
C LEU A 9 -6.41 -8.85 -11.20
N ALA A 10 -6.55 -9.07 -9.88
CA ALA A 10 -6.26 -10.33 -9.21
C ALA A 10 -7.44 -11.30 -9.40
N ASN A 11 -7.20 -12.59 -9.57
CA ASN A 11 -8.24 -13.62 -9.83
C ASN A 11 -9.48 -13.53 -8.89
N ALA A 12 -9.27 -13.25 -7.60
CA ALA A 12 -10.36 -13.14 -6.62
C ALA A 12 -11.12 -11.79 -6.71
N TYR A 13 -10.52 -10.79 -7.35
CA TYR A 13 -11.08 -9.45 -7.49
C TYR A 13 -11.93 -9.32 -8.76
N LEU A 14 -11.59 -10.08 -9.81
CA LEU A 14 -12.37 -10.21 -11.04
C LEU A 14 -13.78 -10.71 -10.79
N THR A 15 -13.90 -11.78 -10.04
CA THR A 15 -15.19 -12.39 -9.69
C THR A 15 -16.05 -11.49 -8.82
N SER A 16 -15.46 -10.62 -8.00
CA SER A 16 -16.22 -9.71 -7.14
C SER A 16 -16.70 -8.43 -7.85
N ARG A 17 -15.95 -7.94 -8.86
CA ARG A 17 -16.34 -6.74 -9.63
C ARG A 17 -17.18 -7.02 -10.89
N LEU A 18 -17.10 -8.22 -11.43
CA LEU A 18 -17.84 -8.63 -12.62
C LEU A 18 -18.59 -9.95 -12.38
N PRO A 19 -19.51 -10.00 -11.41
CA PRO A 19 -20.19 -11.24 -11.02
C PRO A 19 -21.02 -11.89 -12.14
N HIS A 20 -21.26 -11.15 -13.23
CA HIS A 20 -22.08 -11.62 -14.37
C HIS A 20 -21.26 -12.09 -15.57
N VAL A 21 -19.93 -12.03 -15.51
CA VAL A 21 -19.05 -12.42 -16.62
C VAL A 21 -18.48 -13.81 -16.37
N LYS A 22 -18.68 -14.74 -17.32
CA LYS A 22 -18.09 -16.08 -17.24
C LYS A 22 -16.57 -15.98 -17.20
N GLU A 23 -15.94 -16.77 -16.35
CA GLU A 23 -14.48 -16.80 -16.14
C GLU A 23 -13.70 -16.99 -17.46
N SER A 24 -14.21 -17.83 -18.37
CA SER A 24 -13.62 -18.07 -19.68
C SER A 24 -13.55 -16.81 -20.56
N VAL A 25 -14.61 -15.97 -20.52
CA VAL A 25 -14.66 -14.68 -21.26
C VAL A 25 -13.63 -13.72 -20.67
N MET A 26 -13.51 -13.69 -19.38
CA MET A 26 -12.56 -12.89 -18.64
C MET A 26 -11.12 -13.21 -19.02
N TRP A 27 -10.75 -14.50 -19.00
CA TRP A 27 -9.42 -14.95 -19.41
C TRP A 27 -9.14 -14.70 -20.90
N SER A 28 -10.18 -14.77 -21.74
CA SER A 28 -10.05 -14.38 -23.15
C SER A 28 -9.69 -12.90 -23.30
N ARG A 29 -10.36 -12.01 -22.55
CA ARG A 29 -10.08 -10.57 -22.54
C ARG A 29 -8.67 -10.24 -22.02
N VAL A 30 -8.24 -10.90 -20.93
CA VAL A 30 -6.88 -10.75 -20.39
C VAL A 30 -5.84 -11.16 -21.45
N ARG A 31 -6.03 -12.30 -22.11
CA ARG A 31 -5.15 -12.75 -23.20
C ARG A 31 -5.08 -11.74 -24.36
N GLN A 32 -6.23 -11.20 -24.76
CA GLN A 32 -6.28 -10.18 -25.81
C GLN A 32 -5.57 -8.88 -25.36
N GLY A 33 -5.80 -8.43 -24.13
CA GLY A 33 -5.15 -7.24 -23.57
C GLY A 33 -3.62 -7.38 -23.52
N LYS A 34 -3.13 -8.55 -23.13
CA LYS A 34 -1.68 -8.85 -23.20
C LYS A 34 -1.15 -8.84 -24.64
N LYS A 35 -1.88 -9.47 -25.56
CA LYS A 35 -1.49 -9.53 -26.99
C LYS A 35 -1.43 -8.15 -27.63
N LYS A 36 -2.30 -7.24 -27.22
CA LYS A 36 -2.35 -5.85 -27.67
C LYS A 36 -1.45 -4.90 -26.88
N ASN A 37 -0.64 -5.41 -25.94
CA ASN A 37 0.19 -4.63 -25.03
C ASN A 37 -0.57 -3.55 -24.24
N ILE A 38 -1.83 -3.83 -23.89
CA ILE A 38 -2.66 -2.97 -23.03
C ILE A 38 -2.52 -3.36 -21.56
N LEU A 39 -2.25 -4.66 -21.31
CA LEU A 39 -2.10 -5.22 -19.96
C LEU A 39 -0.71 -5.81 -19.75
N ALA A 40 -0.12 -5.49 -18.62
CA ALA A 40 1.10 -6.11 -18.11
C ALA A 40 0.78 -7.07 -16.95
N LEU A 41 1.52 -8.17 -16.89
CA LEU A 41 1.50 -9.08 -15.75
C LEU A 41 2.37 -8.50 -14.64
N VAL A 42 1.75 -8.05 -13.54
CA VAL A 42 2.47 -7.52 -12.38
C VAL A 42 2.98 -8.66 -11.50
N ARG A 43 2.14 -9.63 -11.23
CA ARG A 43 2.47 -10.87 -10.53
C ARG A 43 1.48 -11.97 -10.94
N ARG A 44 1.73 -13.21 -10.51
CA ARG A 44 0.85 -14.33 -10.87
C ARG A 44 -0.63 -14.01 -10.57
N GLY A 45 -1.44 -13.98 -11.62
CA GLY A 45 -2.88 -13.72 -11.55
C GLY A 45 -3.29 -12.26 -11.38
N VAL A 46 -2.34 -11.31 -11.45
CA VAL A 46 -2.60 -9.86 -11.34
C VAL A 46 -2.09 -9.15 -12.59
N TYR A 47 -2.98 -8.44 -13.23
CA TYR A 47 -2.71 -7.67 -14.44
C TYR A 47 -3.13 -6.23 -14.22
N LEU A 48 -2.30 -5.29 -14.64
CA LEU A 48 -2.60 -3.86 -14.66
C LEU A 48 -2.39 -3.30 -16.06
N PRO A 49 -3.07 -2.19 -16.40
CA PRO A 49 -2.77 -1.46 -17.62
C PRO A 49 -1.29 -1.05 -17.67
N VAL A 50 -0.66 -1.16 -18.84
CA VAL A 50 0.76 -0.83 -19.03
C VAL A 50 1.08 0.64 -18.77
N GLU A 51 0.08 1.52 -18.85
CA GLU A 51 0.19 2.95 -18.55
C GLU A 51 0.35 3.25 -17.04
N ILE A 52 0.02 2.28 -16.17
CA ILE A 52 0.17 2.43 -14.72
C ILE A 52 1.63 2.17 -14.36
N ASN A 53 2.35 3.25 -14.09
CA ASN A 53 3.76 3.23 -13.66
C ASN A 53 3.97 3.75 -12.23
N ASN A 54 2.92 4.24 -11.58
CA ASN A 54 3.01 4.71 -10.19
C ASN A 54 3.13 3.52 -9.23
N LYS A 55 4.26 3.43 -8.53
CA LYS A 55 4.59 2.33 -7.62
C LYS A 55 3.58 2.15 -6.47
N PHE A 56 3.01 3.24 -5.95
CA PHE A 56 2.00 3.18 -4.88
C PHE A 56 0.69 2.58 -5.38
N ILE A 57 0.23 3.00 -6.57
CA ILE A 57 -0.96 2.42 -7.21
C ILE A 57 -0.76 0.93 -7.47
N ILE A 58 0.41 0.55 -8.02
CA ILE A 58 0.76 -0.84 -8.29
C ILE A 58 0.71 -1.65 -6.99
N GLY A 59 1.38 -1.17 -5.93
CA GLY A 59 1.41 -1.83 -4.62
C GLY A 59 0.01 -2.07 -4.03
N CYS A 60 -0.83 -1.04 -4.02
CA CYS A 60 -2.20 -1.14 -3.50
C CYS A 60 -3.09 -2.08 -4.29
N ASN A 61 -2.94 -2.13 -5.62
CA ASN A 61 -3.84 -2.86 -6.49
C ASN A 61 -3.32 -4.25 -6.88
N ALA A 62 -2.02 -4.52 -6.71
CA ALA A 62 -1.45 -5.85 -6.84
C ALA A 62 -1.91 -6.83 -5.75
N VAL A 63 -2.48 -6.32 -4.66
CA VAL A 63 -3.02 -7.07 -3.52
C VAL A 63 -4.42 -6.53 -3.21
N LYS A 64 -5.39 -7.43 -2.96
CA LYS A 64 -6.81 -7.05 -2.80
C LYS A 64 -7.05 -5.99 -1.71
N ASP A 65 -6.33 -6.10 -0.61
CA ASP A 65 -6.43 -5.26 0.58
C ASP A 65 -5.09 -4.57 0.89
N GLY A 66 -4.27 -4.35 -0.14
CA GLY A 66 -2.97 -3.73 0.01
C GLY A 66 -3.05 -2.30 0.53
N VAL A 67 -2.23 -1.99 1.54
CA VAL A 67 -2.07 -0.67 2.14
C VAL A 67 -0.57 -0.36 2.22
N ILE A 68 -0.15 0.77 1.71
CA ILE A 68 1.25 1.22 1.80
C ILE A 68 1.57 1.56 3.25
N ALA A 69 2.75 1.14 3.73
CA ALA A 69 3.12 1.24 5.14
C ALA A 69 4.63 1.49 5.34
N TYR A 70 5.02 1.87 6.57
CA TYR A 70 6.39 2.12 7.00
C TYR A 70 7.12 3.17 6.13
N HIS A 71 8.40 2.92 5.77
CA HIS A 71 9.16 3.86 4.93
C HIS A 71 8.46 4.19 3.61
N SER A 72 7.70 3.24 3.03
CA SER A 72 6.97 3.49 1.79
C SER A 72 5.79 4.45 1.98
N ALA A 73 5.19 4.49 3.17
CA ALA A 73 4.21 5.49 3.53
C ALA A 73 4.88 6.84 3.86
N LEU A 74 6.06 6.84 4.51
CA LEU A 74 6.84 8.06 4.70
C LEU A 74 7.22 8.69 3.35
N GLU A 75 7.60 7.87 2.36
CA GLU A 75 7.87 8.34 1.01
C GLU A 75 6.63 8.98 0.36
N TYR A 76 5.47 8.35 0.51
CA TYR A 76 4.21 8.91 0.02
C TYR A 76 3.90 10.28 0.63
N TYR A 77 4.19 10.47 1.92
CA TYR A 77 4.02 11.75 2.63
C TYR A 77 5.20 12.72 2.44
N LEU A 78 6.18 12.38 1.63
CA LEU A 78 7.41 13.17 1.40
C LEU A 78 8.23 13.40 2.69
N LEU A 79 8.15 12.49 3.64
CA LEU A 79 8.81 12.53 4.95
C LEU A 79 10.04 11.63 5.01
N GLN A 80 10.75 11.47 3.90
CA GLN A 80 12.01 10.70 3.88
C GLN A 80 13.04 11.31 2.93
N THR A 81 14.32 11.06 3.23
CA THR A 81 15.46 11.54 2.45
C THR A 81 16.12 10.44 1.62
N GLN A 82 15.79 9.18 1.87
CA GLN A 82 16.38 8.02 1.20
C GLN A 82 15.37 7.38 0.25
N GLU A 83 15.84 7.02 -0.93
CA GLU A 83 15.05 6.23 -1.87
C GLU A 83 15.30 4.74 -1.62
N PHE A 84 14.21 3.98 -1.55
CA PHE A 84 14.24 2.53 -1.41
C PHE A 84 13.58 1.89 -2.62
N ASN A 85 14.21 0.87 -3.18
CA ASN A 85 13.62 0.05 -4.25
C ASN A 85 12.72 -1.08 -3.69
N GLU A 86 12.28 -0.95 -2.44
CA GLU A 86 11.40 -1.90 -1.79
C GLU A 86 10.18 -1.17 -1.22
N MET A 87 8.99 -1.66 -1.59
CA MET A 87 7.70 -1.16 -1.16
C MET A 87 7.11 -2.09 -0.10
N TYR A 88 6.81 -1.57 1.09
CA TYR A 88 6.16 -2.34 2.14
C TYR A 88 4.64 -2.20 2.06
N ILE A 89 3.98 -3.34 1.97
CA ILE A 89 2.53 -3.43 1.83
C ILE A 89 1.96 -4.23 2.98
N HIS A 90 1.10 -3.59 3.76
CA HIS A 90 0.21 -4.27 4.70
C HIS A 90 -0.90 -4.99 3.96
N SER A 91 -1.21 -6.21 4.38
CA SER A 91 -2.34 -6.98 3.91
C SER A 91 -2.78 -7.98 4.98
N THR A 92 -4.04 -8.35 4.98
CA THR A 92 -4.55 -9.44 5.81
C THR A 92 -4.12 -10.81 5.29
N ARG A 93 -3.74 -10.87 4.01
CA ARG A 93 -3.29 -12.09 3.32
C ARG A 93 -1.83 -12.03 2.97
N ASN A 94 -1.07 -13.01 3.43
CA ASN A 94 0.32 -13.14 3.02
C ASN A 94 0.44 -13.34 1.51
N PHE A 95 1.38 -12.62 0.91
CA PHE A 95 1.77 -12.79 -0.49
C PHE A 95 3.29 -12.91 -0.62
N ARG A 96 3.73 -13.67 -1.63
CA ARG A 96 5.15 -13.81 -1.93
C ARG A 96 5.66 -12.48 -2.51
N LYS A 97 6.82 -12.02 -2.01
CA LYS A 97 7.57 -10.89 -2.56
C LYS A 97 7.65 -10.99 -4.10
N PHE A 98 7.44 -9.88 -4.79
CA PHE A 98 7.51 -9.81 -6.25
C PHE A 98 8.17 -8.51 -6.68
N GLU A 99 8.70 -8.51 -7.91
CA GLU A 99 9.35 -7.36 -8.52
C GLU A 99 8.55 -6.91 -9.74
N TYR A 100 8.41 -5.60 -9.91
CA TYR A 100 7.77 -5.00 -11.07
C TYR A 100 8.26 -3.57 -11.28
N LEU A 101 8.66 -3.22 -12.52
CA LEU A 101 9.19 -1.90 -12.90
C LEU A 101 10.37 -1.41 -12.03
N GLY A 102 11.25 -2.31 -11.63
CA GLY A 102 12.41 -1.98 -10.79
C GLY A 102 12.14 -1.88 -9.30
N GLU A 103 10.88 -1.94 -8.90
CA GLU A 103 10.47 -1.93 -7.49
C GLU A 103 10.20 -3.35 -6.97
N THR A 104 10.56 -3.58 -5.74
CA THR A 104 10.27 -4.81 -5.01
C THR A 104 9.10 -4.59 -4.05
N TYR A 105 8.10 -5.42 -4.11
CA TYR A 105 6.90 -5.35 -3.26
C TYR A 105 6.91 -6.45 -2.21
N SER A 106 7.00 -6.05 -0.95
CA SER A 106 7.14 -6.95 0.19
C SER A 106 5.95 -6.91 1.13
N TYR A 107 5.51 -8.09 1.54
CA TYR A 107 4.44 -8.26 2.51
C TYR A 107 4.91 -7.87 3.91
N LYS A 108 4.09 -7.08 4.58
CA LYS A 108 4.14 -6.88 6.03
C LYS A 108 2.78 -7.21 6.62
N LYS A 109 2.79 -8.04 7.65
CA LYS A 109 1.54 -8.45 8.31
C LYS A 109 0.83 -7.23 8.90
N LEU A 110 -0.43 -7.06 8.56
CA LEU A 110 -1.29 -6.09 9.22
C LEU A 110 -1.48 -6.53 10.67
N LYS A 111 -1.05 -5.69 11.62
CA LYS A 111 -1.09 -6.05 13.05
C LYS A 111 -2.52 -5.96 13.61
N PHE A 112 -3.30 -4.99 13.13
CA PHE A 112 -4.65 -4.73 13.58
C PHE A 112 -5.60 -4.58 12.39
N LEU A 113 -6.85 -5.04 12.53
CA LEU A 113 -7.85 -4.99 11.47
C LEU A 113 -8.37 -3.56 11.19
N HIS A 114 -8.30 -2.69 12.19
CA HIS A 114 -8.81 -1.32 12.15
C HIS A 114 -7.68 -0.30 12.23
N HIS A 115 -6.74 -0.36 11.29
CA HIS A 115 -5.75 0.70 11.13
C HIS A 115 -6.39 1.95 10.53
N PRO A 116 -6.07 3.14 11.01
CA PRO A 116 -6.38 4.37 10.31
C PRO A 116 -5.69 4.39 8.93
N ILE A 117 -6.49 4.48 7.87
CA ILE A 117 -6.04 4.41 6.48
C ILE A 117 -6.56 5.63 5.73
N THR A 118 -5.67 6.32 5.04
CA THR A 118 -6.04 7.33 4.05
C THR A 118 -6.27 6.63 2.72
N THR A 119 -7.44 6.86 2.12
CA THR A 119 -7.77 6.33 0.80
C THR A 119 -8.01 7.48 -0.17
N VAL A 120 -7.27 7.46 -1.27
CA VAL A 120 -7.40 8.44 -2.34
C VAL A 120 -7.74 7.70 -3.63
N ASP A 121 -8.73 8.20 -4.38
CA ASP A 121 -8.97 7.72 -5.74
C ASP A 121 -8.00 8.43 -6.69
N HIS A 122 -7.24 7.64 -7.42
CA HIS A 122 -6.33 8.14 -8.44
C HIS A 122 -6.69 7.51 -9.79
N SER A 123 -7.49 8.24 -10.57
CA SER A 123 -7.95 7.81 -11.90
C SER A 123 -8.69 6.46 -11.89
N GLY A 124 -9.51 6.21 -10.87
CA GLY A 124 -10.28 4.98 -10.70
C GLY A 124 -9.51 3.84 -10.01
N TYR A 125 -8.30 4.12 -9.53
CA TYR A 125 -7.51 3.18 -8.72
C TYR A 125 -7.45 3.63 -7.27
N ALA A 126 -7.86 2.78 -6.36
CA ALA A 126 -7.72 3.06 -4.93
C ALA A 126 -6.25 3.04 -4.52
N LEU A 127 -5.75 4.16 -4.03
CA LEU A 127 -4.49 4.29 -3.36
C LEU A 127 -4.77 4.33 -1.86
N ARG A 128 -4.29 3.35 -1.13
CA ARG A 128 -4.48 3.19 0.31
C ARG A 128 -3.12 3.27 1.00
N VAL A 129 -3.03 4.18 1.95
CA VAL A 129 -1.80 4.40 2.74
C VAL A 129 -2.20 4.43 4.21
N THR A 130 -1.38 3.94 5.12
CA THR A 130 -1.59 4.17 6.56
C THR A 130 -1.69 5.67 6.80
N SER A 131 -2.60 6.13 7.68
CA SER A 131 -2.71 7.55 8.02
C SER A 131 -1.35 8.06 8.51
N LEU A 132 -1.13 9.38 8.47
CA LEU A 132 0.13 9.96 8.90
C LEU A 132 0.46 9.56 10.35
N SER A 133 -0.51 9.70 11.26
CA SER A 133 -0.35 9.29 12.67
C SER A 133 0.01 7.80 12.79
N GLN A 134 -0.70 6.92 12.07
CA GLN A 134 -0.40 5.49 12.06
C GLN A 134 1.00 5.21 11.50
N THR A 135 1.38 5.88 10.41
CA THR A 135 2.70 5.72 9.78
C THR A 135 3.83 6.05 10.75
N LEU A 136 3.72 7.18 11.46
CA LEU A 136 4.73 7.59 12.45
C LEU A 136 4.83 6.59 13.60
N ILE A 137 3.69 6.13 14.13
CA ILE A 137 3.66 5.13 15.21
C ILE A 137 4.25 3.79 14.74
N ASP A 138 3.89 3.33 13.52
CA ASP A 138 4.45 2.11 12.94
C ASP A 138 5.98 2.20 12.80
N CYS A 139 6.50 3.35 12.34
CA CYS A 139 7.92 3.59 12.19
C CYS A 139 8.65 3.67 13.54
N MET A 140 8.07 4.32 14.55
CA MET A 140 8.60 4.34 15.91
C MET A 140 8.58 2.94 16.56
N TYR A 141 7.57 2.12 16.25
CA TYR A 141 7.50 0.76 16.75
C TYR A 141 8.54 -0.15 16.09
N ASN A 142 8.77 -0.01 14.79
CA ASN A 142 9.73 -0.82 14.04
C ASN A 142 10.63 0.05 13.17
N ILE A 143 11.64 0.62 13.82
CA ILE A 143 12.61 1.56 13.24
C ILE A 143 13.32 0.97 12.00
N ASN A 144 13.58 -0.34 11.99
CA ASN A 144 14.23 -0.98 10.85
C ASN A 144 13.37 -0.94 9.58
N LEU A 145 12.06 -0.96 9.72
CA LEU A 145 11.14 -0.84 8.57
C LEU A 145 10.92 0.62 8.14
N ALA A 146 11.33 1.57 8.96
CA ALA A 146 11.32 2.99 8.65
C ALA A 146 12.54 3.45 7.84
N GLY A 147 13.55 2.58 7.69
CA GLY A 147 14.85 2.96 7.12
C GLY A 147 15.91 3.33 8.15
N GLY A 148 15.65 3.06 9.44
CA GLY A 148 16.56 3.33 10.55
C GLY A 148 16.12 4.46 11.47
N ILE A 149 16.92 4.70 12.51
CA ILE A 149 16.61 5.73 13.53
C ILE A 149 16.66 7.14 12.92
N GLU A 150 17.61 7.42 12.04
CA GLU A 150 17.79 8.72 11.40
C GLU A 150 16.60 9.07 10.52
N ALA A 151 16.12 8.11 9.71
CA ALA A 151 14.93 8.30 8.88
C ALA A 151 13.67 8.54 9.72
N THR A 152 13.53 7.82 10.84
CA THR A 152 12.40 8.02 11.77
C THR A 152 12.45 9.40 12.42
N MET A 153 13.63 9.85 12.88
CA MET A 153 13.80 11.17 13.50
C MET A 153 13.57 12.29 12.50
N TYR A 154 14.06 12.13 11.26
CA TYR A 154 13.80 13.09 10.19
C TYR A 154 12.29 13.22 9.92
N ALA A 155 11.58 12.10 9.77
CA ALA A 155 10.13 12.12 9.55
C ALA A 155 9.38 12.84 10.68
N LEU A 156 9.78 12.64 11.92
CA LEU A 156 9.20 13.32 13.08
C LEU A 156 9.50 14.82 13.11
N SER A 157 10.70 15.24 12.68
CA SER A 157 11.09 16.67 12.66
C SER A 157 10.41 17.44 11.53
N GLU A 158 10.20 16.82 10.38
CA GLU A 158 9.56 17.45 9.21
C GLU A 158 8.04 17.45 9.29
N CYS A 159 7.47 16.57 10.12
CA CYS A 159 6.04 16.48 10.25
C CYS A 159 5.47 17.70 10.98
N SER A 160 4.60 18.44 10.29
CA SER A 160 3.91 19.57 10.90
C SER A 160 2.90 19.09 11.95
N THR A 161 2.91 19.73 13.14
CA THR A 161 1.93 19.44 14.20
C THR A 161 0.48 19.65 13.75
N ASN A 162 0.25 20.50 12.75
CA ASN A 162 -1.07 20.76 12.18
C ASN A 162 -1.59 19.62 11.28
N GLU A 163 -0.70 18.73 10.82
CA GLU A 163 -1.05 17.59 9.97
C GLU A 163 -1.35 16.33 10.77
N ILE A 164 -0.98 16.32 12.06
CA ILE A 164 -1.18 15.20 12.97
C ILE A 164 -2.44 15.45 13.78
N CYS A 165 -3.41 14.52 13.68
CA CYS A 165 -4.54 14.50 14.58
C CYS A 165 -4.12 13.82 15.90
N GLU A 166 -4.15 14.54 17.02
CA GLU A 166 -3.77 14.02 18.33
C GLU A 166 -4.63 12.80 18.72
N ASN A 167 -5.93 12.87 18.50
CA ASN A 167 -6.84 11.74 18.78
C ASN A 167 -6.49 10.49 17.97
N ASP A 168 -6.09 10.65 16.71
CA ASP A 168 -5.66 9.53 15.87
C ASP A 168 -4.34 8.95 16.38
N LEU A 169 -3.42 9.80 16.82
CA LEU A 169 -2.15 9.38 17.40
C LEU A 169 -2.37 8.56 18.67
N LEU A 170 -3.20 9.05 19.59
CA LEU A 170 -3.58 8.35 20.82
C LEU A 170 -4.23 7.01 20.52
N THR A 171 -5.17 6.98 19.57
CA THR A 171 -5.83 5.75 19.13
C THR A 171 -4.80 4.73 18.60
N CYS A 172 -3.84 5.18 17.80
CA CYS A 172 -2.76 4.33 17.29
C CYS A 172 -1.89 3.77 18.42
N LEU A 173 -1.51 4.59 19.40
CA LEU A 173 -0.73 4.18 20.56
C LEU A 173 -1.47 3.14 21.43
N GLU A 174 -2.77 3.36 21.66
CA GLU A 174 -3.64 2.42 22.37
C GLU A 174 -3.72 1.07 21.68
N LEU A 175 -3.87 1.05 20.34
CA LEU A 175 -3.89 -0.18 19.54
C LEU A 175 -2.62 -1.01 19.75
N TYR A 176 -1.47 -0.36 19.89
CA TYR A 176 -0.21 -1.06 20.15
C TYR A 176 -0.08 -1.58 21.57
N GLY A 177 -0.65 -0.89 22.56
CA GLY A 177 -0.60 -1.27 23.97
C GLY A 177 0.82 -1.42 24.52
N ASN A 178 1.80 -0.69 23.98
CA ASN A 178 3.23 -0.82 24.28
C ASN A 178 3.75 0.39 25.06
N LYS A 179 4.04 0.21 26.35
CA LYS A 179 4.55 1.27 27.24
C LYS A 179 5.80 1.98 26.69
N SER A 180 6.73 1.24 26.12
CA SER A 180 7.95 1.84 25.54
C SER A 180 7.65 2.72 24.32
N LEU A 181 6.60 2.37 23.56
CA LEU A 181 6.17 3.18 22.42
C LEU A 181 5.50 4.49 22.88
N TRP A 182 4.70 4.44 23.94
CA TRP A 182 4.14 5.63 24.59
C TRP A 182 5.24 6.59 25.05
N GLN A 183 6.28 6.07 25.71
CA GLN A 183 7.43 6.89 26.14
C GLN A 183 8.19 7.51 24.95
N ARG A 184 8.33 6.79 23.83
CA ARG A 184 8.96 7.32 22.61
C ARG A 184 8.13 8.40 21.96
N ALA A 185 6.81 8.30 22.03
CA ALA A 185 5.88 9.30 21.51
C ALA A 185 5.74 10.55 22.40
N GLY A 186 6.36 10.54 23.59
CA GLY A 186 6.34 11.68 24.51
C GLY A 186 5.18 11.68 25.52
N TYR A 187 4.52 10.53 25.73
CA TYR A 187 3.42 10.35 26.69
C TYR A 187 3.81 9.51 27.89
#